data_d8b2f015e91a7ce70efaa350f698976f
#
_entry.id   d8b2f015e91a7ce70efaa350f698976f
#
_cell.length_a   1.000
_cell.length_b   1.000
_cell.length_c   1.000
_cell.angle_alpha   90.00
_cell.angle_beta   90.00
_cell.angle_gamma   90.00
#
_symmetry.space_group_name_H-M   'P 1'
#
loop_
_entity.id
_entity.type
_entity.pdbx_description
1 polymer ?
#
loop_
_entity_poly.entity_id
_entity_poly.type
_entity_poly.pdbx_seq_one_letter_code
_entity_poly.pdbx_strand_id
1 'polypeptide(L)'
;MVAIGLTALGLGILGGAGAGRSPAASPDLAAAASISPLASTGRTSTPAIAASATPSPAPPSSPAPSAAQPSPSPSGLIPADARAELERRLQATIDRARTKLAIPGLSATVLFPDGTSWSGASGFARVATKTPATPETAFAFASMSKTFTSAVILQLIDEGKLSLGDPAVKRLPAGLPITVDPRITIAMLLDHTSGLADYFLNPKIDPVLQRDPGRAWTPADALRFVGKPLSAPGKAWHYSNTNYLLLGLIAERATGKPLATLVRERLLDPLGLAATWYQAGESAKAPLADGYRVTSTKPTARPKDLADGSGVAPFRSVVTAAGGAGSLAGTSADIAHWARALYGGDVLGPIGTGILLSDFTKTRGYLPGVSYGFGVQALSIDGHPSLGHSGRLLGFRGAVRDFPIDGLTISVLTNQSRADPGLIVRSLLRVVSPSTVPAPSPRASGAPAASVPPAG
;
A
#
# COMPACT_ATOMS: atom_id res chain seq x y z
N MET A 1 22.05 -28.25 4.40
CA MET A 1 21.84 -26.87 4.90
C MET A 1 21.30 -26.03 3.75
N VAL A 2 19.99 -25.82 3.70
CA VAL A 2 19.35 -25.01 2.64
C VAL A 2 19.16 -23.62 3.22
N ALA A 3 19.95 -22.66 2.74
CA ALA A 3 19.76 -21.26 3.05
C ALA A 3 18.45 -20.80 2.40
N ILE A 4 17.44 -20.54 3.22
CA ILE A 4 16.14 -20.08 2.74
C ILE A 4 16.13 -18.55 2.89
N GLY A 5 16.64 -17.89 1.86
CA GLY A 5 16.59 -16.44 1.78
C GLY A 5 15.16 -15.92 1.70
N LEU A 6 14.92 -14.76 2.28
CA LEU A 6 13.79 -13.86 1.96
C LEU A 6 13.99 -13.33 0.52
N THR A 7 13.95 -14.22 -0.47
CA THR A 7 14.08 -13.81 -1.86
C THR A 7 12.84 -13.05 -2.28
N ALA A 8 13.05 -11.86 -2.79
CA ALA A 8 12.12 -11.19 -3.69
C ALA A 8 12.08 -12.03 -4.98
N LEU A 9 11.31 -13.12 -4.98
CA LEU A 9 11.03 -13.88 -6.18
C LEU A 9 9.86 -13.21 -6.89
N GLY A 10 10.21 -12.57 -8.00
CA GLY A 10 9.29 -12.34 -9.08
C GLY A 10 8.64 -13.67 -9.49
N LEU A 11 7.40 -13.61 -9.97
CA LEU A 11 6.69 -14.74 -10.58
C LEU A 11 7.61 -15.45 -11.58
N GLY A 12 8.04 -16.66 -11.26
CA GLY A 12 8.56 -17.61 -12.23
C GLY A 12 7.39 -18.18 -13.02
N ILE A 13 7.13 -17.64 -14.20
CA ILE A 13 6.35 -18.31 -15.23
C ILE A 13 7.32 -19.30 -15.89
N LEU A 14 7.03 -20.59 -15.79
CA LEU A 14 7.61 -21.62 -16.64
C LEU A 14 7.19 -21.33 -18.09
N GLY A 15 8.10 -20.81 -18.88
CA GLY A 15 7.96 -20.63 -20.31
C GLY A 15 9.07 -21.39 -21.02
N GLY A 16 8.68 -22.37 -21.83
CA GLY A 16 9.58 -23.12 -22.70
C GLY A 16 10.25 -22.21 -23.73
N ALA A 17 11.45 -22.62 -24.11
CA ALA A 17 12.26 -22.02 -25.15
C ALA A 17 11.52 -21.97 -26.51
N GLY A 18 11.48 -20.79 -27.13
CA GLY A 18 11.04 -20.56 -28.49
C GLY A 18 11.61 -19.24 -28.97
N ALA A 19 12.63 -19.31 -29.81
CA ALA A 19 13.24 -18.17 -30.48
C ALA A 19 12.26 -17.51 -31.47
N GLY A 20 12.27 -16.17 -31.55
CA GLY A 20 11.85 -15.51 -32.76
C GLY A 20 10.91 -14.32 -32.64
N ARG A 21 11.48 -13.15 -33.02
CA ARG A 21 10.85 -11.94 -33.58
C ARG A 21 10.08 -11.01 -32.67
N SER A 22 10.67 -9.84 -32.46
CA SER A 22 9.99 -8.61 -32.06
C SER A 22 8.80 -8.30 -32.97
N PRO A 23 7.70 -7.83 -32.44
CA PRO A 23 6.77 -6.97 -33.15
C PRO A 23 6.92 -5.51 -32.71
N ALA A 24 6.72 -4.68 -33.74
CA ALA A 24 6.79 -3.23 -33.75
C ALA A 24 5.87 -2.56 -32.70
N ALA A 25 6.30 -1.40 -32.27
CA ALA A 25 5.53 -0.45 -31.51
C ALA A 25 4.23 -0.08 -32.21
N SER A 26 3.12 -0.14 -31.47
CA SER A 26 1.91 0.60 -31.80
C SER A 26 1.77 1.78 -30.83
N PRO A 27 1.51 2.99 -31.36
CA PRO A 27 1.25 4.16 -30.53
C PRO A 27 -0.24 4.16 -30.18
N ASP A 28 -0.54 4.40 -28.90
CA ASP A 28 -1.75 5.10 -28.44
C ASP A 28 -1.94 4.79 -26.94
N LEU A 29 -1.52 5.74 -26.13
CA LEU A 29 -2.05 6.00 -24.80
C LEU A 29 -1.44 7.34 -24.31
N ALA A 30 -1.82 8.43 -25.04
CA ALA A 30 -1.62 9.78 -24.60
C ALA A 30 -2.99 10.44 -24.55
N ALA A 31 -3.67 10.30 -23.40
CA ALA A 31 -4.76 11.17 -23.00
C ALA A 31 -4.81 11.21 -21.48
N ALA A 32 -3.79 11.80 -20.87
CA ALA A 32 -3.89 12.34 -19.52
C ALA A 32 -4.01 13.85 -19.69
N ALA A 33 -5.10 14.40 -19.21
CA ALA A 33 -5.46 15.81 -19.30
C ALA A 33 -4.32 16.71 -18.78
N SER A 34 -3.77 17.49 -19.69
CA SER A 34 -2.87 18.59 -19.38
C SER A 34 -3.67 19.73 -18.78
N ILE A 35 -3.49 19.99 -17.49
CA ILE A 35 -3.87 21.25 -16.88
C ILE A 35 -2.66 22.17 -17.02
N SER A 36 -2.72 23.13 -17.94
CA SER A 36 -1.71 24.17 -18.11
C SER A 36 -1.75 25.16 -16.95
N PRO A 37 -0.60 25.61 -16.42
CA PRO A 37 -0.58 26.69 -15.44
C PRO A 37 -0.82 28.05 -16.11
N LEU A 38 -1.71 28.85 -15.54
CA LEU A 38 -1.90 30.24 -15.89
C LEU A 38 -0.65 31.05 -15.53
N ALA A 39 -0.08 31.70 -16.52
CA ALA A 39 1.02 32.62 -16.39
C ALA A 39 0.62 33.87 -15.57
N SER A 40 1.35 34.12 -14.49
CA SER A 40 1.33 35.35 -13.72
C SER A 40 2.30 36.36 -14.35
N THR A 41 1.79 37.39 -14.96
CA THR A 41 2.59 38.57 -15.34
C THR A 41 2.77 39.47 -14.12
N GLY A 42 4.03 39.68 -13.73
CA GLY A 42 4.37 40.61 -12.67
C GLY A 42 4.14 42.07 -13.00
N ARG A 43 3.84 42.86 -11.99
CA ARG A 43 4.23 44.28 -11.86
C ARG A 43 4.50 44.63 -10.42
N THR A 44 5.72 45.02 -10.18
CA THR A 44 6.23 45.73 -9.00
C THR A 44 5.67 47.14 -8.92
N SER A 45 5.26 47.59 -7.74
CA SER A 45 5.49 48.95 -7.23
C SER A 45 5.03 49.08 -5.77
N THR A 46 5.92 49.41 -4.88
CA THR A 46 5.76 50.06 -3.57
C THR A 46 6.15 51.52 -3.75
N PRO A 47 5.90 52.49 -2.84
CA PRO A 47 5.11 52.57 -1.61
C PRO A 47 4.28 53.88 -1.46
N ALA A 48 3.44 54.00 -0.42
CA ALA A 48 3.36 55.22 0.38
C ALA A 48 2.39 55.06 1.59
N ILE A 49 2.88 55.47 2.74
CA ILE A 49 2.18 55.63 4.02
C ILE A 49 1.30 56.88 3.98
N ALA A 50 0.06 56.77 4.41
CA ALA A 50 -0.70 57.92 4.94
C ALA A 50 -1.82 57.48 5.88
N ALA A 51 -1.99 58.28 6.90
CA ALA A 51 -2.68 58.02 8.17
C ALA A 51 -4.22 58.13 8.12
N SER A 52 -4.78 57.45 9.12
CA SER A 52 -6.00 57.80 9.90
C SER A 52 -7.22 58.38 9.21
N ALA A 53 -8.32 57.63 9.21
CA ALA A 53 -9.63 58.15 9.58
C ALA A 53 -10.58 57.01 9.91
N THR A 54 -11.10 57.03 11.15
CA THR A 54 -12.19 56.18 11.65
C THR A 54 -13.51 56.60 11.01
N PRO A 55 -14.31 55.71 10.44
CA PRO A 55 -15.72 55.97 10.23
C PRO A 55 -16.61 55.17 11.20
N SER A 56 -17.66 55.88 11.64
CA SER A 56 -18.81 55.51 12.44
C SER A 56 -19.57 54.28 11.89
N PRO A 57 -20.24 53.50 12.75
CA PRO A 57 -20.91 52.28 12.32
C PRO A 57 -22.22 52.58 11.56
N ALA A 58 -22.39 51.92 10.43
CA ALA A 58 -23.61 51.85 9.66
C ALA A 58 -24.62 50.87 10.29
N PRO A 59 -25.93 51.06 10.10
CA PRO A 59 -26.95 50.18 10.68
C PRO A 59 -27.00 48.79 10.05
N PRO A 60 -27.51 47.81 10.76
CA PRO A 60 -27.52 46.43 10.27
C PRO A 60 -28.51 46.27 9.12
N SER A 61 -28.01 45.81 7.94
CA SER A 61 -28.85 45.36 6.83
C SER A 61 -29.41 43.95 7.14
N SER A 62 -30.72 43.84 6.91
CA SER A 62 -31.45 42.57 7.01
C SER A 62 -30.83 41.49 6.11
N PRO A 63 -30.80 40.22 6.57
CA PRO A 63 -30.27 39.15 5.75
C PRO A 63 -31.20 38.88 4.55
N ALA A 64 -30.61 38.86 3.36
CA ALA A 64 -31.27 38.35 2.15
C ALA A 64 -31.63 36.87 2.33
N PRO A 65 -32.72 36.38 1.73
CA PRO A 65 -33.10 34.97 1.83
C PRO A 65 -31.98 34.12 1.21
N SER A 66 -31.40 33.26 2.05
CA SER A 66 -30.44 32.26 1.63
C SER A 66 -31.11 31.37 0.57
N ALA A 67 -30.55 31.35 -0.63
CA ALA A 67 -30.93 30.39 -1.65
C ALA A 67 -30.68 28.99 -1.06
N ALA A 68 -31.76 28.22 -0.93
CA ALA A 68 -31.69 26.83 -0.51
C ALA A 68 -30.74 26.09 -1.44
N GLN A 69 -29.64 25.60 -0.92
CA GLN A 69 -28.80 24.66 -1.62
C GLN A 69 -29.70 23.46 -1.98
N PRO A 70 -29.64 22.93 -3.22
CA PRO A 70 -30.38 21.73 -3.55
C PRO A 70 -29.88 20.61 -2.62
N SER A 71 -30.75 20.06 -1.82
CA SER A 71 -30.49 18.83 -1.06
C SER A 71 -29.96 17.81 -2.06
N PRO A 72 -28.86 17.09 -1.75
CA PRO A 72 -28.40 16.01 -2.61
C PRO A 72 -29.58 15.05 -2.78
N SER A 73 -29.99 14.82 -4.02
CA SER A 73 -30.95 13.76 -4.35
C SER A 73 -30.43 12.45 -3.72
N PRO A 74 -31.28 11.64 -3.11
CA PRO A 74 -30.85 10.34 -2.59
C PRO A 74 -30.38 9.52 -3.80
N SER A 75 -29.07 9.49 -4.02
CA SER A 75 -28.43 8.61 -5.01
C SER A 75 -28.85 7.19 -4.67
N GLY A 76 -29.46 6.52 -5.64
CA GLY A 76 -30.19 5.28 -5.50
C GLY A 76 -29.55 4.26 -4.59
N LEU A 77 -30.08 4.11 -3.41
CA LEU A 77 -29.78 2.99 -2.52
C LEU A 77 -30.06 1.71 -3.30
N ILE A 78 -29.07 0.84 -3.37
CA ILE A 78 -29.25 -0.50 -3.95
C ILE A 78 -30.42 -1.16 -3.17
N PRO A 79 -31.48 -1.68 -3.85
CA PRO A 79 -32.57 -2.36 -3.17
C PRO A 79 -32.06 -3.44 -2.22
N ALA A 80 -32.69 -3.62 -1.07
CA ALA A 80 -32.22 -4.53 -0.01
C ALA A 80 -31.94 -5.96 -0.54
N ASP A 81 -32.81 -6.48 -1.43
CA ASP A 81 -32.59 -7.79 -2.03
C ASP A 81 -31.38 -7.85 -2.94
N ALA A 82 -31.14 -6.81 -3.74
CA ALA A 82 -29.95 -6.70 -4.59
C ALA A 82 -28.69 -6.55 -3.76
N ARG A 83 -28.77 -5.85 -2.62
CA ARG A 83 -27.69 -5.74 -1.67
C ARG A 83 -27.34 -7.09 -1.04
N ALA A 84 -28.33 -7.82 -0.54
CA ALA A 84 -28.13 -9.14 0.04
C ALA A 84 -27.53 -10.13 -0.98
N GLU A 85 -27.97 -10.07 -2.25
CA GLU A 85 -27.38 -10.88 -3.33
C GLU A 85 -25.92 -10.49 -3.59
N LEU A 86 -25.61 -9.22 -3.65
CA LEU A 86 -24.24 -8.73 -3.82
C LEU A 86 -23.33 -9.24 -2.70
N GLU A 87 -23.76 -9.16 -1.46
CA GLU A 87 -23.01 -9.63 -0.29
C GLU A 87 -22.79 -11.14 -0.32
N ARG A 88 -23.80 -11.93 -0.72
CA ARG A 88 -23.64 -13.37 -0.94
C ARG A 88 -22.59 -13.68 -2.02
N ARG A 89 -22.58 -12.93 -3.12
CA ARG A 89 -21.61 -13.10 -4.20
C ARG A 89 -20.19 -12.72 -3.77
N LEU A 90 -20.02 -11.67 -2.97
CA LEU A 90 -18.74 -11.26 -2.40
C LEU A 90 -18.21 -12.35 -1.45
N GLN A 91 -19.07 -12.85 -0.52
CA GLN A 91 -18.70 -13.94 0.39
C GLN A 91 -18.30 -15.21 -0.37
N ALA A 92 -19.12 -15.64 -1.31
CA ALA A 92 -18.81 -16.81 -2.12
C ALA A 92 -17.53 -16.66 -2.94
N THR A 93 -17.15 -15.41 -3.30
CA THR A 93 -15.92 -15.13 -4.03
C THR A 93 -14.69 -15.31 -3.14
N ILE A 94 -14.72 -14.81 -1.91
CA ILE A 94 -13.60 -15.02 -0.97
C ILE A 94 -13.49 -16.49 -0.53
N ASP A 95 -14.62 -17.21 -0.35
CA ASP A 95 -14.62 -18.63 0.01
C ASP A 95 -13.97 -19.51 -1.09
N ARG A 96 -14.34 -19.26 -2.35
CA ARG A 96 -13.73 -19.94 -3.51
C ARG A 96 -12.23 -19.61 -3.61
N ALA A 97 -11.87 -18.34 -3.45
CA ALA A 97 -10.46 -17.92 -3.52
C ALA A 97 -9.65 -18.55 -2.41
N ARG A 98 -10.13 -18.56 -1.16
CA ARG A 98 -9.48 -19.20 -0.02
C ARG A 98 -9.21 -20.67 -0.28
N THR A 99 -10.23 -21.39 -0.75
CA THR A 99 -10.13 -22.83 -1.04
C THR A 99 -9.13 -23.09 -2.17
N LYS A 100 -9.27 -22.37 -3.29
CA LYS A 100 -8.40 -22.52 -4.48
C LYS A 100 -6.95 -22.22 -4.20
N LEU A 101 -6.65 -21.23 -3.36
CA LEU A 101 -5.30 -20.79 -3.02
C LEU A 101 -4.76 -21.46 -1.75
N ALA A 102 -5.54 -22.37 -1.14
CA ALA A 102 -5.22 -23.08 0.11
C ALA A 102 -4.80 -22.10 1.23
N ILE A 103 -5.55 -21.00 1.39
CA ILE A 103 -5.28 -19.99 2.41
C ILE A 103 -5.90 -20.47 3.74
N PRO A 104 -5.17 -20.46 4.87
CA PRO A 104 -5.74 -20.85 6.17
C PRO A 104 -6.88 -19.91 6.58
N GLY A 105 -6.68 -18.59 6.53
CA GLY A 105 -7.64 -17.58 6.85
C GLY A 105 -7.44 -16.29 6.06
N LEU A 106 -8.54 -15.63 5.73
CA LEU A 106 -8.53 -14.31 5.09
C LEU A 106 -9.70 -13.46 5.58
N SER A 107 -9.52 -12.14 5.48
CA SER A 107 -10.56 -11.15 5.63
C SER A 107 -10.48 -10.15 4.46
N ALA A 108 -11.64 -9.64 4.04
CA ALA A 108 -11.74 -8.67 2.95
C ALA A 108 -12.82 -7.63 3.25
N THR A 109 -12.60 -6.41 2.78
CA THR A 109 -13.58 -5.31 2.86
C THR A 109 -13.69 -4.62 1.51
N VAL A 110 -14.92 -4.25 1.15
CA VAL A 110 -15.24 -3.39 0.01
C VAL A 110 -15.98 -2.17 0.55
N LEU A 111 -15.43 -0.97 0.29
CA LEU A 111 -16.12 0.29 0.51
C LEU A 111 -16.75 0.74 -0.81
N PHE A 112 -18.04 1.07 -0.78
CA PHE A 112 -18.80 1.47 -1.96
C PHE A 112 -18.84 2.99 -2.14
N PRO A 113 -19.22 3.48 -3.34
CA PRO A 113 -19.31 4.92 -3.61
C PRO A 113 -20.37 5.64 -2.77
N ASP A 114 -21.40 4.93 -2.35
CA ASP A 114 -22.50 5.46 -1.52
C ASP A 114 -22.15 5.57 -0.03
N GLY A 115 -20.89 5.30 0.33
CA GLY A 115 -20.41 5.32 1.72
C GLY A 115 -20.71 4.04 2.50
N THR A 116 -21.45 3.09 1.95
CA THR A 116 -21.69 1.79 2.58
C THR A 116 -20.47 0.87 2.44
N SER A 117 -20.42 -0.20 3.24
CA SER A 117 -19.34 -1.18 3.17
C SER A 117 -19.84 -2.60 3.28
N TRP A 118 -19.06 -3.54 2.79
CA TRP A 118 -19.17 -4.96 3.07
C TRP A 118 -17.84 -5.46 3.62
N SER A 119 -17.90 -6.28 4.68
CA SER A 119 -16.74 -6.99 5.21
C SER A 119 -17.07 -8.45 5.38
N GLY A 120 -16.17 -9.32 4.93
CA GLY A 120 -16.33 -10.77 5.04
C GLY A 120 -15.01 -11.44 5.41
N ALA A 121 -15.14 -12.65 5.94
CA ALA A 121 -13.97 -13.48 6.27
C ALA A 121 -14.22 -14.93 5.90
N SER A 122 -13.14 -15.72 5.77
CA SER A 122 -13.20 -17.14 5.42
C SER A 122 -12.03 -17.90 6.05
N GLY A 123 -12.30 -19.11 6.54
CA GLY A 123 -11.30 -19.99 7.13
C GLY A 123 -10.98 -19.68 8.59
N PHE A 124 -9.72 -19.84 8.98
CA PHE A 124 -9.29 -19.81 10.38
C PHE A 124 -8.25 -18.72 10.63
N ALA A 125 -8.47 -17.91 11.65
CA ALA A 125 -7.46 -17.02 12.23
C ALA A 125 -6.34 -17.87 12.86
N ARG A 126 -6.71 -18.96 13.55
CA ARG A 126 -5.79 -19.93 14.17
C ARG A 126 -6.18 -21.35 13.80
N VAL A 127 -5.32 -22.03 13.05
CA VAL A 127 -5.60 -23.39 12.55
C VAL A 127 -5.55 -24.41 13.69
N ALA A 128 -4.59 -24.28 14.60
CA ALA A 128 -4.39 -25.22 15.69
C ALA A 128 -5.62 -25.37 16.61
N THR A 129 -6.26 -24.23 16.92
CA THR A 129 -7.46 -24.17 17.76
C THR A 129 -8.77 -24.11 16.97
N LYS A 130 -8.70 -24.14 15.63
CA LYS A 130 -9.83 -23.95 14.72
C LYS A 130 -10.61 -22.64 14.99
N THR A 131 -9.94 -21.60 15.49
CA THR A 131 -10.55 -20.30 15.72
C THR A 131 -10.91 -19.69 14.36
N PRO A 132 -12.19 -19.38 14.08
CA PRO A 132 -12.57 -18.82 12.79
C PRO A 132 -11.92 -17.44 12.56
N ALA A 133 -11.65 -17.12 11.31
CA ALA A 133 -11.42 -15.74 10.91
C ALA A 133 -12.78 -15.03 10.80
N THR A 134 -12.84 -13.80 11.31
CA THR A 134 -14.00 -12.92 11.26
C THR A 134 -13.62 -11.57 10.64
N PRO A 135 -14.55 -10.70 10.26
CA PRO A 135 -14.23 -9.35 9.78
C PRO A 135 -13.37 -8.54 10.78
N GLU A 136 -13.52 -8.80 12.08
CA GLU A 136 -12.79 -8.15 13.16
C GLU A 136 -11.39 -8.75 13.39
N THR A 137 -11.07 -9.84 12.71
CA THR A 137 -9.73 -10.44 12.80
C THR A 137 -8.70 -9.53 12.16
N ALA A 138 -7.67 -9.19 12.93
CA ALA A 138 -6.55 -8.40 12.46
C ALA A 138 -5.44 -9.29 11.87
N PHE A 139 -4.69 -8.72 10.95
CA PHE A 139 -3.55 -9.33 10.27
C PHE A 139 -2.40 -8.33 10.20
N ALA A 140 -1.16 -8.81 10.06
CA ALA A 140 -0.03 -7.92 9.79
C ALA A 140 -0.18 -7.24 8.43
N PHE A 141 -0.08 -5.91 8.40
CA PHE A 141 -0.16 -5.11 7.18
C PHE A 141 1.11 -5.20 6.34
N ALA A 142 2.21 -5.58 6.98
CA ALA A 142 3.51 -5.62 6.30
C ALA A 142 3.79 -4.28 5.58
N SER A 143 4.22 -4.33 4.32
CA SER A 143 4.60 -3.12 3.56
C SER A 143 3.47 -2.12 3.30
N MET A 144 2.20 -2.44 3.54
CA MET A 144 1.14 -1.44 3.54
C MET A 144 1.36 -0.38 4.64
N SER A 145 2.13 -0.70 5.68
CA SER A 145 2.59 0.26 6.72
C SER A 145 3.37 1.45 6.14
N LYS A 146 3.97 1.29 4.96
CA LYS A 146 4.71 2.37 4.31
C LYS A 146 3.84 3.57 3.96
N THR A 147 2.58 3.34 3.65
CA THR A 147 1.64 4.43 3.36
C THR A 147 1.42 5.33 4.57
N PHE A 148 1.42 4.76 5.79
CA PHE A 148 1.33 5.52 7.04
C PHE A 148 2.62 6.29 7.34
N THR A 149 3.78 5.66 7.18
CA THR A 149 5.08 6.34 7.34
C THR A 149 5.23 7.49 6.35
N SER A 150 4.84 7.28 5.09
CA SER A 150 4.80 8.32 4.07
C SER A 150 3.89 9.47 4.47
N ALA A 151 2.69 9.19 4.94
CA ALA A 151 1.74 10.21 5.36
C ALA A 151 2.30 11.07 6.52
N VAL A 152 2.95 10.44 7.52
CA VAL A 152 3.63 11.21 8.59
C VAL A 152 4.71 12.13 8.00
N ILE A 153 5.55 11.66 7.09
CA ILE A 153 6.58 12.49 6.46
C ILE A 153 5.96 13.64 5.66
N LEU A 154 4.91 13.37 4.89
CA LEU A 154 4.23 14.39 4.08
C LEU A 154 3.50 15.43 4.94
N GLN A 155 2.90 15.04 6.09
CA GLN A 155 2.38 15.99 7.06
C GLN A 155 3.49 16.88 7.65
N LEU A 156 4.68 16.34 7.93
CA LEU A 156 5.81 17.12 8.41
C LEU A 156 6.36 18.07 7.32
N ILE A 157 6.16 17.74 6.05
CA ILE A 157 6.46 18.65 4.92
C ILE A 157 5.41 19.76 4.83
N ASP A 158 4.12 19.44 4.95
CA ASP A 158 3.03 20.42 5.01
C ASP A 158 3.24 21.42 6.15
N GLU A 159 3.77 20.96 7.30
CA GLU A 159 4.12 21.79 8.46
C GLU A 159 5.43 22.59 8.28
N GLY A 160 6.13 22.45 7.18
CA GLY A 160 7.42 23.10 6.93
C GLY A 160 8.59 22.57 7.78
N LYS A 161 8.42 21.46 8.50
CA LYS A 161 9.48 20.82 9.33
C LYS A 161 10.49 20.05 8.52
N LEU A 162 10.07 19.53 7.38
CA LEU A 162 10.88 18.78 6.41
C LEU A 162 10.64 19.31 5.01
N SER A 163 11.59 18.99 4.10
CA SER A 163 11.43 19.23 2.67
C SER A 163 11.83 17.97 1.89
N LEU A 164 11.17 17.72 0.75
CA LEU A 164 11.53 16.61 -0.15
C LEU A 164 13.00 16.62 -0.57
N GLY A 165 13.58 17.83 -0.76
CA GLY A 165 14.97 18.04 -1.14
C GLY A 165 15.97 17.95 0.00
N ASP A 166 15.53 17.79 1.25
CA ASP A 166 16.45 17.70 2.38
C ASP A 166 17.40 16.50 2.23
N PRO A 167 18.71 16.68 2.36
CA PRO A 167 19.65 15.56 2.46
C PRO A 167 19.29 14.68 3.66
N ALA A 168 18.98 13.41 3.42
CA ALA A 168 18.55 12.48 4.45
C ALA A 168 19.55 12.39 5.62
N VAL A 169 20.86 12.40 5.31
CA VAL A 169 21.91 12.32 6.32
C VAL A 169 21.86 13.46 7.34
N LYS A 170 21.39 14.66 6.94
CA LYS A 170 21.25 15.81 7.85
C LYS A 170 20.04 15.68 8.79
N ARG A 171 19.08 14.81 8.45
CA ARG A 171 17.85 14.58 9.19
C ARG A 171 17.89 13.28 10.01
N LEU A 172 18.91 12.45 9.86
CA LEU A 172 19.10 11.20 10.59
C LEU A 172 19.85 11.42 11.91
N PRO A 173 19.60 10.60 12.95
CA PRO A 173 20.42 10.60 14.16
C PRO A 173 21.86 10.23 13.85
N ALA A 174 22.79 10.72 14.66
CA ALA A 174 24.20 10.35 14.57
C ALA A 174 24.45 8.89 15.00
N GLY A 175 25.56 8.30 14.57
CA GLY A 175 26.03 6.98 15.04
C GLY A 175 25.29 5.78 14.43
N LEU A 176 24.57 5.95 13.33
CA LEU A 176 23.98 4.82 12.60
C LEU A 176 25.09 3.93 12.00
N PRO A 177 24.90 2.58 11.99
CA PRO A 177 25.90 1.63 11.52
C PRO A 177 25.97 1.52 9.98
N ILE A 178 25.55 2.56 9.26
CA ILE A 178 25.60 2.67 7.80
C ILE A 178 26.08 4.07 7.40
N THR A 179 26.69 4.15 6.23
CA THR A 179 26.99 5.43 5.57
C THR A 179 25.88 5.75 4.60
N VAL A 180 25.23 6.91 4.78
CA VAL A 180 24.22 7.43 3.86
C VAL A 180 24.86 8.49 2.98
N ASP A 181 24.83 8.30 1.65
CA ASP A 181 25.35 9.27 0.69
C ASP A 181 24.64 10.62 0.88
N PRO A 182 25.36 11.74 1.03
CA PRO A 182 24.77 13.06 1.28
C PRO A 182 23.86 13.57 0.15
N ARG A 183 23.93 12.97 -1.03
CA ARG A 183 23.04 13.27 -2.15
C ARG A 183 21.66 12.60 -2.06
N ILE A 184 21.50 11.62 -1.16
CA ILE A 184 20.19 10.98 -0.94
C ILE A 184 19.28 11.98 -0.24
N THR A 185 18.13 12.27 -0.88
CA THR A 185 17.10 13.15 -0.34
C THR A 185 15.95 12.38 0.29
N ILE A 186 15.07 13.07 1.02
CA ILE A 186 13.83 12.49 1.56
C ILE A 186 12.95 11.95 0.42
N ALA A 187 12.84 12.66 -0.71
CA ALA A 187 12.13 12.17 -1.89
C ALA A 187 12.64 10.81 -2.37
N MET A 188 13.97 10.68 -2.49
CA MET A 188 14.59 9.42 -2.94
C MET A 188 14.40 8.26 -1.96
N LEU A 189 14.17 8.51 -0.68
CA LEU A 189 13.78 7.48 0.29
C LEU A 189 12.31 7.08 0.10
N LEU A 190 11.41 8.06 -0.13
CA LEU A 190 9.98 7.82 -0.28
C LEU A 190 9.66 7.00 -1.55
N ASP A 191 10.32 7.29 -2.67
CA ASP A 191 10.06 6.70 -3.99
C ASP A 191 10.97 5.52 -4.36
N HIS A 192 11.87 5.12 -3.46
CA HIS A 192 12.84 4.03 -3.69
C HIS A 192 13.91 4.28 -4.76
N THR A 193 14.28 5.54 -5.02
CA THR A 193 15.38 5.90 -5.92
C THR A 193 16.70 6.20 -5.21
N SER A 194 16.78 5.98 -3.89
CA SER A 194 17.97 6.22 -3.08
C SER A 194 19.20 5.39 -3.47
N GLY A 195 18.99 4.22 -4.09
CA GLY A 195 20.04 3.24 -4.37
C GLY A 195 20.47 2.40 -3.17
N LEU A 196 19.90 2.60 -1.98
CA LEU A 196 20.23 1.81 -0.80
C LEU A 196 19.73 0.37 -0.92
N ALA A 197 20.60 -0.59 -0.59
CA ALA A 197 20.22 -2.00 -0.55
C ALA A 197 19.18 -2.27 0.53
N ASP A 198 18.29 -3.21 0.27
CA ASP A 198 17.29 -3.67 1.24
C ASP A 198 17.93 -4.62 2.25
N TYR A 199 17.91 -4.25 3.54
CA TYR A 199 18.48 -5.09 4.60
C TYR A 199 17.72 -6.43 4.77
N PHE A 200 16.41 -6.49 4.48
CA PHE A 200 15.64 -7.75 4.52
C PHE A 200 16.03 -8.74 3.42
N LEU A 201 16.68 -8.27 2.34
CA LEU A 201 17.21 -9.16 1.30
C LEU A 201 18.60 -9.72 1.64
N ASN A 202 19.22 -9.28 2.73
CA ASN A 202 20.47 -9.86 3.19
C ASN A 202 20.22 -11.30 3.69
N PRO A 203 20.85 -12.32 3.09
CA PRO A 203 20.58 -13.71 3.46
C PRO A 203 20.94 -14.08 4.91
N LYS A 204 21.72 -13.23 5.59
CA LYS A 204 22.12 -13.43 6.98
C LYS A 204 21.06 -12.98 7.99
N ILE A 205 20.07 -12.15 7.58
CA ILE A 205 19.12 -11.56 8.54
C ILE A 205 18.06 -12.56 8.99
N ASP A 206 17.49 -13.34 8.08
CA ASP A 206 16.38 -14.27 8.39
C ASP A 206 16.76 -15.31 9.46
N PRO A 207 17.95 -15.97 9.39
CA PRO A 207 18.39 -16.87 10.46
C PRO A 207 18.56 -16.21 11.82
N VAL A 208 19.00 -14.94 11.84
CA VAL A 208 19.21 -14.20 13.11
C VAL A 208 17.87 -13.78 13.72
N LEU A 209 16.91 -13.33 12.92
CA LEU A 209 15.55 -13.01 13.37
C LEU A 209 14.84 -14.24 13.94
N GLN A 210 14.98 -15.40 13.29
CA GLN A 210 14.33 -16.63 13.71
C GLN A 210 15.01 -17.33 14.90
N ARG A 211 16.28 -17.04 15.19
CA ARG A 211 17.00 -17.61 16.33
C ARG A 211 16.44 -17.14 17.66
N ASP A 212 16.04 -15.86 17.73
CA ASP A 212 15.43 -15.25 18.90
C ASP A 212 14.21 -14.42 18.47
N PRO A 213 13.05 -15.07 18.24
CA PRO A 213 11.86 -14.40 17.75
C PRO A 213 11.29 -13.40 18.74
N GLY A 214 11.51 -13.58 20.05
CA GLY A 214 11.05 -12.69 21.12
C GLY A 214 11.88 -11.41 21.28
N ARG A 215 13.09 -11.35 20.69
CA ARG A 215 13.97 -10.18 20.82
C ARG A 215 13.38 -8.96 20.14
N ALA A 216 13.36 -7.83 20.84
CA ALA A 216 13.13 -6.54 20.24
C ALA A 216 14.40 -6.02 19.51
N TRP A 217 14.27 -5.68 18.24
CA TRP A 217 15.34 -5.09 17.44
C TRP A 217 15.22 -3.57 17.45
N THR A 218 16.36 -2.90 17.55
CA THR A 218 16.47 -1.47 17.27
C THR A 218 16.64 -1.26 15.75
N PRO A 219 16.34 -0.07 15.23
CA PRO A 219 16.67 0.28 13.84
C PRO A 219 18.15 0.06 13.52
N ALA A 220 19.06 0.35 14.46
CA ALA A 220 20.50 0.12 14.30
C ALA A 220 20.83 -1.37 14.13
N ASP A 221 20.16 -2.28 14.83
CA ASP A 221 20.37 -3.73 14.64
C ASP A 221 20.03 -4.16 13.20
N ALA A 222 18.92 -3.68 12.66
CA ALA A 222 18.50 -3.97 11.29
C ALA A 222 19.46 -3.35 10.25
N LEU A 223 19.84 -2.10 10.45
CA LEU A 223 20.74 -1.37 9.53
C LEU A 223 22.12 -2.01 9.36
N ARG A 224 22.60 -2.81 10.33
CA ARG A 224 23.86 -3.59 10.18
C ARG A 224 23.79 -4.62 9.05
N PHE A 225 22.60 -4.95 8.56
CA PHE A 225 22.40 -5.90 7.46
C PHE A 225 22.26 -5.21 6.09
N VAL A 226 22.36 -3.88 6.03
CA VAL A 226 22.35 -3.15 4.75
C VAL A 226 23.62 -3.50 3.96
N GLY A 227 23.44 -3.94 2.72
CA GLY A 227 24.53 -4.25 1.80
C GLY A 227 25.11 -3.00 1.14
N LYS A 228 26.01 -3.24 0.18
CA LYS A 228 26.54 -2.15 -0.67
C LYS A 228 25.39 -1.50 -1.46
N PRO A 229 25.47 -0.18 -1.75
CA PRO A 229 24.50 0.48 -2.61
C PRO A 229 24.35 -0.24 -3.97
N LEU A 230 23.13 -0.31 -4.47
CA LEU A 230 22.78 -0.97 -5.75
C LEU A 230 22.96 -0.03 -6.93
N SER A 231 22.85 1.28 -6.72
CA SER A 231 23.07 2.34 -7.71
C SER A 231 23.47 3.64 -7.03
N ALA A 232 23.96 4.61 -7.81
CA ALA A 232 24.08 5.99 -7.33
C ALA A 232 22.67 6.57 -7.05
N PRO A 233 22.56 7.52 -6.10
CA PRO A 233 21.28 8.17 -5.78
C PRO A 233 20.61 8.78 -7.01
N GLY A 234 19.31 8.55 -7.17
CA GLY A 234 18.47 9.03 -8.26
C GLY A 234 18.68 8.35 -9.62
N LYS A 235 19.56 7.32 -9.73
CA LYS A 235 19.90 6.70 -11.03
C LYS A 235 19.06 5.48 -11.38
N ALA A 236 18.52 4.78 -10.39
CA ALA A 236 17.66 3.62 -10.62
C ALA A 236 16.67 3.44 -9.48
N TRP A 237 15.56 2.77 -9.79
CA TRP A 237 14.55 2.38 -8.84
C TRP A 237 14.86 1.00 -8.26
N HIS A 238 14.96 0.91 -6.94
CA HIS A 238 15.18 -0.34 -6.20
C HIS A 238 14.35 -0.33 -4.93
N TYR A 239 13.32 -1.19 -4.86
CA TYR A 239 12.55 -1.32 -3.63
C TYR A 239 13.46 -1.65 -2.44
N SER A 240 13.37 -0.86 -1.37
CA SER A 240 14.22 -1.04 -0.20
C SER A 240 13.49 -0.70 1.09
N ASN A 241 13.38 -1.68 2.00
CA ASN A 241 12.87 -1.46 3.35
C ASN A 241 13.78 -0.54 4.17
N THR A 242 15.07 -0.48 3.83
CA THR A 242 16.03 0.45 4.45
C THR A 242 15.55 1.89 4.36
N ASN A 243 14.96 2.29 3.23
CA ASN A 243 14.45 3.65 3.04
C ASN A 243 13.40 4.02 4.10
N TYR A 244 12.43 3.14 4.32
CA TYR A 244 11.32 3.41 5.24
C TYR A 244 11.70 3.26 6.71
N LEU A 245 12.73 2.46 7.00
CA LEU A 245 13.33 2.46 8.33
C LEU A 245 14.01 3.81 8.62
N LEU A 246 14.74 4.37 7.64
CA LEU A 246 15.36 5.70 7.75
C LEU A 246 14.31 6.82 7.82
N LEU A 247 13.22 6.75 7.03
CA LEU A 247 12.11 7.73 7.11
C LEU A 247 11.46 7.74 8.50
N GLY A 248 11.28 6.57 9.13
CA GLY A 248 10.82 6.49 10.51
C GLY A 248 11.74 7.25 11.48
N LEU A 249 13.06 7.02 11.39
CA LEU A 249 14.06 7.73 12.22
C LEU A 249 14.08 9.25 11.93
N ILE A 250 13.86 9.67 10.69
CA ILE A 250 13.75 11.08 10.32
C ILE A 250 12.53 11.72 10.98
N ALA A 251 11.36 11.04 10.94
CA ALA A 251 10.15 11.52 11.59
C ALA A 251 10.32 11.65 13.11
N GLU A 252 10.91 10.64 13.75
CA GLU A 252 11.20 10.64 15.19
C GLU A 252 12.14 11.80 15.57
N ARG A 253 13.21 12.02 14.82
CA ARG A 253 14.14 13.12 15.07
C ARG A 253 13.51 14.49 14.84
N ALA A 254 12.66 14.63 13.82
CA ALA A 254 12.01 15.91 13.51
C ALA A 254 10.98 16.32 14.55
N THR A 255 10.44 15.35 15.31
CA THR A 255 9.33 15.59 16.25
C THR A 255 9.68 15.34 17.71
N GLY A 256 10.74 14.58 17.99
CA GLY A 256 11.07 14.08 19.32
C GLY A 256 10.13 12.99 19.85
N LYS A 257 9.21 12.48 19.01
CA LYS A 257 8.23 11.45 19.39
C LYS A 257 8.52 10.13 18.65
N PRO A 258 8.28 8.96 19.29
CA PRO A 258 8.34 7.66 18.60
C PRO A 258 7.40 7.60 17.40
N LEU A 259 7.79 6.90 16.33
CA LEU A 259 6.95 6.72 15.13
C LEU A 259 5.59 6.10 15.46
N ALA A 260 5.54 5.15 16.41
CA ALA A 260 4.28 4.57 16.88
C ALA A 260 3.31 5.64 17.40
N THR A 261 3.81 6.57 18.21
CA THR A 261 3.04 7.70 18.74
C THR A 261 2.58 8.63 17.61
N LEU A 262 3.47 8.94 16.67
CA LEU A 262 3.12 9.79 15.52
C LEU A 262 2.01 9.17 14.68
N VAL A 263 2.11 7.89 14.37
CA VAL A 263 1.08 7.16 13.61
C VAL A 263 -0.25 7.17 14.38
N ARG A 264 -0.22 6.90 15.69
CA ARG A 264 -1.43 6.91 16.53
C ARG A 264 -2.10 8.27 16.53
N GLU A 265 -1.39 9.30 17.00
CA GLU A 265 -1.95 10.64 17.24
C GLU A 265 -2.35 11.37 15.95
N ARG A 266 -1.62 11.16 14.86
CA ARG A 266 -1.80 11.91 13.63
C ARG A 266 -2.69 11.24 12.61
N LEU A 267 -2.77 9.90 12.63
CA LEU A 267 -3.42 9.14 11.58
C LEU A 267 -4.54 8.25 12.12
N LEU A 268 -4.25 7.40 13.11
CA LEU A 268 -5.21 6.37 13.53
C LEU A 268 -6.35 6.97 14.36
N ASP A 269 -6.06 7.77 15.36
CA ASP A 269 -7.07 8.36 16.24
C ASP A 269 -7.98 9.36 15.51
N PRO A 270 -7.45 10.29 14.66
CA PRO A 270 -8.31 11.20 13.91
C PRO A 270 -9.28 10.52 12.93
N LEU A 271 -8.88 9.35 12.39
CA LEU A 271 -9.70 8.58 11.46
C LEU A 271 -10.53 7.48 12.13
N GLY A 272 -10.45 7.34 13.47
CA GLY A 272 -11.17 6.30 14.20
C GLY A 272 -10.74 4.87 13.87
N LEU A 273 -9.49 4.66 13.42
CA LEU A 273 -8.96 3.33 13.06
C LEU A 273 -8.55 2.55 14.32
N ALA A 274 -9.54 2.26 15.15
CA ALA A 274 -9.35 1.73 16.51
C ALA A 274 -8.79 0.29 16.53
N ALA A 275 -9.02 -0.49 15.48
CA ALA A 275 -8.55 -1.86 15.35
C ALA A 275 -7.19 -1.96 14.63
N THR A 276 -6.50 -0.83 14.44
CA THR A 276 -5.14 -0.76 13.86
C THR A 276 -4.14 -0.27 14.90
N TRP A 277 -2.95 -0.86 14.92
CA TRP A 277 -1.89 -0.48 15.88
C TRP A 277 -0.49 -0.71 15.30
N TYR A 278 0.49 -0.01 15.89
CA TYR A 278 1.91 -0.18 15.59
C TYR A 278 2.50 -1.26 16.52
N GLN A 279 2.63 -2.50 16.04
CA GLN A 279 2.95 -3.69 16.83
C GLN A 279 4.26 -3.58 17.64
N ALA A 280 5.23 -2.80 17.15
CA ALA A 280 6.50 -2.62 17.85
C ALA A 280 6.38 -1.74 19.12
N GLY A 281 5.31 -0.96 19.25
CA GLY A 281 5.13 0.03 20.34
C GLY A 281 3.80 -0.08 21.08
N GLU A 282 2.84 -0.88 20.63
CA GLU A 282 1.50 -0.96 21.19
C GLU A 282 1.04 -2.41 21.36
N SER A 283 0.19 -2.64 22.34
CA SER A 283 -0.53 -3.91 22.50
C SER A 283 -1.58 -4.09 21.40
N ALA A 284 -1.93 -5.34 21.10
CA ALA A 284 -2.94 -5.68 20.12
C ALA A 284 -4.29 -5.01 20.47
N LYS A 285 -4.96 -4.45 19.44
CA LYS A 285 -6.24 -3.76 19.55
C LYS A 285 -7.42 -4.59 19.03
N ALA A 286 -7.13 -5.72 18.39
CA ALA A 286 -8.13 -6.65 17.86
C ALA A 286 -7.59 -8.09 17.92
N PRO A 287 -8.46 -9.11 17.81
CA PRO A 287 -8.02 -10.51 17.72
C PRO A 287 -7.04 -10.71 16.55
N LEU A 288 -5.81 -11.13 16.83
CA LEU A 288 -4.76 -11.23 15.84
C LEU A 288 -4.66 -12.67 15.29
N ALA A 289 -4.60 -12.81 13.97
CA ALA A 289 -4.40 -14.10 13.31
C ALA A 289 -2.97 -14.59 13.46
N ASP A 290 -2.80 -15.91 13.56
CA ASP A 290 -1.50 -16.57 13.44
C ASP A 290 -1.03 -16.56 11.99
N GLY A 291 0.27 -16.41 11.76
CA GLY A 291 0.86 -16.40 10.43
C GLY A 291 1.37 -17.77 9.99
N TYR A 292 1.14 -18.14 8.73
CA TYR A 292 1.49 -19.46 8.20
C TYR A 292 2.50 -19.35 7.05
N ARG A 293 3.71 -19.87 7.25
CA ARG A 293 4.77 -19.88 6.24
C ARG A 293 4.67 -21.13 5.37
N VAL A 294 4.55 -20.93 4.08
CA VAL A 294 4.63 -22.01 3.09
C VAL A 294 6.01 -21.98 2.44
N THR A 295 6.81 -23.01 2.70
CA THR A 295 8.20 -23.11 2.24
C THR A 295 8.37 -24.00 1.00
N SER A 296 7.34 -24.76 0.64
CA SER A 296 7.38 -25.72 -0.48
C SER A 296 6.36 -25.36 -1.55
N THR A 297 6.72 -25.65 -2.81
CA THR A 297 5.80 -25.52 -3.96
C THR A 297 4.84 -26.69 -4.10
N LYS A 298 5.04 -27.78 -3.32
CA LYS A 298 4.17 -28.97 -3.37
C LYS A 298 2.77 -28.61 -2.85
N PRO A 299 1.69 -28.99 -3.54
CA PRO A 299 0.31 -28.73 -3.10
C PRO A 299 -0.03 -29.30 -1.72
N THR A 300 0.65 -30.39 -1.34
CA THR A 300 0.47 -31.12 -0.05
C THR A 300 1.33 -30.55 1.10
N ALA A 301 2.14 -29.50 0.83
CA ALA A 301 2.98 -28.93 1.87
C ALA A 301 2.12 -28.26 2.95
N ARG A 302 2.25 -28.74 4.19
CA ARG A 302 1.61 -28.09 5.34
C ARG A 302 2.29 -26.77 5.64
N PRO A 303 1.52 -25.68 5.80
CA PRO A 303 2.07 -24.41 6.26
C PRO A 303 2.67 -24.57 7.67
N LYS A 304 3.86 -23.97 7.88
CA LYS A 304 4.45 -23.87 9.21
C LYS A 304 3.77 -22.72 9.96
N ASP A 305 3.24 -23.00 11.12
CA ASP A 305 2.77 -21.98 12.06
C ASP A 305 3.97 -21.17 12.58
N LEU A 306 3.83 -19.85 12.62
CA LEU A 306 4.86 -18.93 13.08
C LEU A 306 4.49 -18.27 14.42
N ALA A 307 3.31 -18.55 14.97
CA ALA A 307 2.88 -17.98 16.23
C ALA A 307 3.83 -18.40 17.36
N ASP A 308 4.28 -17.44 18.16
CA ASP A 308 5.13 -17.63 19.33
C ASP A 308 4.43 -17.26 20.64
N GLY A 309 3.13 -16.96 20.57
CA GLY A 309 2.32 -16.54 21.73
C GLY A 309 2.57 -15.12 22.23
N SER A 310 3.43 -14.35 21.55
CA SER A 310 3.77 -12.98 21.93
C SER A 310 2.65 -11.94 21.69
N GLY A 311 1.59 -12.31 20.96
CA GLY A 311 0.56 -11.38 20.52
C GLY A 311 1.02 -10.40 19.43
N VAL A 312 2.13 -10.71 18.75
CA VAL A 312 2.72 -9.97 17.65
C VAL A 312 2.83 -10.87 16.41
N ALA A 313 2.45 -10.37 15.24
CA ALA A 313 2.41 -11.14 13.99
C ALA A 313 3.48 -10.67 12.99
N PRO A 314 4.39 -11.54 12.54
CA PRO A 314 4.52 -12.97 12.85
C PRO A 314 5.21 -13.26 14.17
N PHE A 315 6.17 -12.41 14.60
CA PHE A 315 6.86 -12.43 15.89
C PHE A 315 7.70 -11.16 16.08
N ARG A 316 8.09 -10.89 17.33
CA ARG A 316 8.62 -9.58 17.77
C ARG A 316 9.87 -9.14 17.02
N SER A 317 10.84 -10.02 16.78
CA SER A 317 12.10 -9.64 16.11
C SER A 317 11.88 -9.14 14.69
N VAL A 318 10.97 -9.77 13.92
CA VAL A 318 10.65 -9.35 12.55
C VAL A 318 9.92 -8.00 12.54
N VAL A 319 8.92 -7.84 13.41
CA VAL A 319 8.10 -6.62 13.44
C VAL A 319 8.91 -5.42 13.88
N THR A 320 9.74 -5.57 14.92
CA THR A 320 10.60 -4.47 15.40
C THR A 320 11.71 -4.14 14.41
N ALA A 321 12.28 -5.14 13.73
CA ALA A 321 13.23 -4.92 12.64
C ALA A 321 12.60 -4.22 11.44
N ALA A 322 11.30 -4.43 11.18
CA ALA A 322 10.58 -3.80 10.08
C ALA A 322 10.36 -2.29 10.28
N GLY A 323 10.17 -1.85 11.52
CA GLY A 323 9.99 -0.43 11.84
C GLY A 323 8.98 0.26 10.93
N GLY A 324 9.29 1.46 10.44
CA GLY A 324 8.43 2.22 9.52
C GLY A 324 8.14 1.52 8.19
N ALA A 325 8.82 0.42 7.87
CA ALA A 325 8.62 -0.32 6.64
C ALA A 325 7.51 -1.38 6.73
N GLY A 326 7.06 -1.80 7.95
CA GLY A 326 6.18 -2.96 8.02
C GLY A 326 5.59 -3.35 9.36
N SER A 327 5.55 -2.47 10.37
CA SER A 327 5.17 -2.83 11.75
C SER A 327 3.69 -2.74 12.10
N LEU A 328 2.80 -2.29 11.22
CA LEU A 328 1.39 -2.19 11.57
C LEU A 328 0.66 -3.53 11.39
N ALA A 329 -0.37 -3.70 12.21
CA ALA A 329 -1.40 -4.71 12.07
C ALA A 329 -2.77 -4.07 12.25
N GLY A 330 -3.81 -4.70 11.70
CA GLY A 330 -5.18 -4.21 11.80
C GLY A 330 -6.16 -5.04 10.98
N THR A 331 -7.41 -4.61 10.94
CA THR A 331 -8.48 -5.26 10.20
C THR A 331 -8.51 -4.86 8.72
N SER A 332 -9.20 -5.65 7.90
CA SER A 332 -9.43 -5.30 6.50
C SER A 332 -10.28 -4.03 6.36
N ALA A 333 -11.18 -3.76 7.28
CA ALA A 333 -11.99 -2.55 7.30
C ALA A 333 -11.12 -1.32 7.54
N ASP A 334 -10.29 -1.32 8.58
CA ASP A 334 -9.44 -0.16 8.91
C ASP A 334 -8.49 0.19 7.76
N ILE A 335 -7.82 -0.79 7.15
CA ILE A 335 -6.89 -0.49 6.04
C ILE A 335 -7.64 -0.01 4.79
N ALA A 336 -8.89 -0.43 4.56
CA ALA A 336 -9.71 0.09 3.48
C ALA A 336 -10.11 1.56 3.74
N HIS A 337 -10.58 1.87 4.96
CA HIS A 337 -10.90 3.25 5.36
C HIS A 337 -9.66 4.16 5.32
N TRP A 338 -8.52 3.65 5.78
CA TRP A 338 -7.24 4.35 5.64
C TRP A 338 -6.93 4.73 4.20
N ALA A 339 -7.01 3.76 3.28
CA ALA A 339 -6.68 3.99 1.87
C ALA A 339 -7.64 5.01 1.25
N ARG A 340 -8.95 4.91 1.50
CA ARG A 340 -9.94 5.88 1.05
C ARG A 340 -9.65 7.28 1.55
N ALA A 341 -9.38 7.44 2.84
CA ALA A 341 -9.06 8.73 3.43
C ALA A 341 -7.75 9.32 2.88
N LEU A 342 -6.71 8.49 2.76
CA LEU A 342 -5.41 8.94 2.25
C LEU A 342 -5.49 9.43 0.80
N TYR A 343 -6.12 8.66 -0.08
CA TYR A 343 -6.20 8.99 -1.51
C TYR A 343 -7.36 9.95 -1.83
N GLY A 344 -8.33 10.06 -0.93
CA GLY A 344 -9.41 11.05 -0.98
C GLY A 344 -8.99 12.46 -0.54
N GLY A 345 -7.82 12.59 0.11
CA GLY A 345 -7.29 13.88 0.55
C GLY A 345 -7.67 14.28 1.99
N ASP A 346 -8.24 13.36 2.78
CA ASP A 346 -8.67 13.64 4.17
C ASP A 346 -7.51 13.57 5.19
N VAL A 347 -6.34 13.08 4.78
CA VAL A 347 -5.18 12.82 5.66
C VAL A 347 -4.12 13.90 5.59
N LEU A 348 -3.92 14.47 4.40
CA LEU A 348 -2.84 15.41 4.09
C LEU A 348 -3.44 16.77 3.71
N GLY A 349 -2.66 17.84 3.97
CA GLY A 349 -2.96 19.15 3.41
C GLY A 349 -2.87 19.15 1.87
N PRO A 350 -3.30 20.26 1.22
CA PRO A 350 -3.29 20.34 -0.25
C PRO A 350 -1.92 20.08 -0.89
N ILE A 351 -0.84 20.52 -0.24
CA ILE A 351 0.54 20.32 -0.72
C ILE A 351 0.90 18.84 -0.65
N GLY A 352 0.74 18.21 0.52
CA GLY A 352 1.05 16.79 0.72
C GLY A 352 0.21 15.86 -0.15
N THR A 353 -1.09 16.16 -0.32
CA THR A 353 -1.98 15.42 -1.24
C THR A 353 -1.51 15.56 -2.68
N GLY A 354 -1.19 16.77 -3.14
CA GLY A 354 -0.66 17.02 -4.48
C GLY A 354 0.64 16.24 -4.72
N ILE A 355 1.57 16.27 -3.76
CA ILE A 355 2.83 15.52 -3.81
C ILE A 355 2.59 14.00 -3.87
N LEU A 356 1.70 13.47 -3.01
CA LEU A 356 1.39 12.03 -2.95
C LEU A 356 0.88 11.49 -4.28
N LEU A 357 0.10 12.29 -5.00
CA LEU A 357 -0.61 11.87 -6.21
C LEU A 357 0.08 12.29 -7.53
N SER A 358 1.21 13.01 -7.49
CA SER A 358 1.81 13.60 -8.70
C SER A 358 2.86 12.74 -9.37
N ASP A 359 3.84 12.23 -8.63
CA ASP A 359 5.03 11.61 -9.22
C ASP A 359 5.08 10.10 -9.04
N PHE A 360 4.95 9.38 -10.16
CA PHE A 360 5.05 7.93 -10.19
C PHE A 360 6.18 7.46 -11.10
N THR A 361 7.20 6.87 -10.50
CA THR A 361 8.34 6.29 -11.22
C THR A 361 7.98 4.89 -11.73
N LYS A 362 8.30 4.58 -12.99
CA LYS A 362 8.17 3.21 -13.54
C LYS A 362 9.12 2.27 -12.81
N THR A 363 8.58 1.17 -12.30
CA THR A 363 9.38 0.17 -11.61
C THR A 363 10.00 -0.83 -12.59
N ARG A 364 11.19 -1.36 -12.25
CA ARG A 364 11.84 -2.46 -12.98
C ARG A 364 12.07 -3.63 -12.03
N GLY A 365 11.76 -4.84 -12.46
CA GLY A 365 12.00 -6.06 -11.66
C GLY A 365 11.17 -6.15 -10.38
N TYR A 366 10.04 -5.42 -10.33
CA TYR A 366 9.10 -5.43 -9.21
C TYR A 366 7.79 -6.15 -9.63
N LEU A 367 6.64 -5.53 -9.49
CA LEU A 367 5.37 -6.08 -9.94
C LEU A 367 5.05 -5.58 -11.35
N PRO A 368 4.54 -6.44 -12.26
CA PRO A 368 4.20 -6.02 -13.62
C PRO A 368 3.16 -4.89 -13.63
N GLY A 369 3.41 -3.88 -14.47
CA GLY A 369 2.48 -2.76 -14.65
C GLY A 369 2.37 -1.78 -13.49
N VAL A 370 3.23 -1.91 -12.46
CA VAL A 370 3.24 -1.00 -11.31
C VAL A 370 4.17 0.17 -11.58
N SER A 371 3.67 1.39 -11.32
CA SER A 371 4.48 2.57 -11.03
C SER A 371 4.48 2.85 -9.53
N TYR A 372 5.52 3.48 -9.00
CA TYR A 372 5.67 3.71 -7.57
C TYR A 372 5.91 5.20 -7.28
N GLY A 373 5.10 5.76 -6.41
CA GLY A 373 5.24 7.12 -5.90
C GLY A 373 5.78 7.14 -4.46
N PHE A 374 5.37 8.10 -3.67
CA PHE A 374 5.80 8.25 -2.28
C PHE A 374 5.05 7.30 -1.33
N GLY A 375 5.45 6.03 -1.33
CA GLY A 375 4.80 4.99 -0.56
C GLY A 375 3.55 4.39 -1.21
N VAL A 376 3.31 4.70 -2.47
CA VAL A 376 2.09 4.32 -3.19
C VAL A 376 2.43 3.52 -4.45
N GLN A 377 1.72 2.43 -4.66
CA GLN A 377 1.71 1.68 -5.91
C GLN A 377 0.52 2.14 -6.76
N ALA A 378 0.78 2.60 -7.96
CA ALA A 378 -0.23 2.87 -8.98
C ALA A 378 -0.21 1.76 -10.03
N LEU A 379 -1.37 1.18 -10.32
CA LEU A 379 -1.54 0.17 -11.37
C LEU A 379 -3.00 0.11 -11.84
N SER A 380 -3.20 -0.44 -13.05
CA SER A 380 -4.55 -0.74 -13.54
C SER A 380 -4.89 -2.20 -13.32
N ILE A 381 -6.11 -2.48 -12.83
CA ILE A 381 -6.66 -3.82 -12.65
C ILE A 381 -7.91 -3.95 -13.54
N ASP A 382 -7.83 -4.81 -14.56
CA ASP A 382 -8.91 -5.01 -15.54
C ASP A 382 -9.42 -3.71 -16.20
N GLY A 383 -8.52 -2.73 -16.44
CA GLY A 383 -8.84 -1.43 -17.01
C GLY A 383 -9.14 -0.33 -15.98
N HIS A 384 -9.34 -0.66 -14.71
CA HIS A 384 -9.62 0.28 -13.61
C HIS A 384 -8.31 0.79 -12.99
N PRO A 385 -7.99 2.09 -13.11
CA PRO A 385 -6.85 2.69 -12.42
C PRO A 385 -7.00 2.59 -10.91
N SER A 386 -5.93 2.22 -10.22
CA SER A 386 -5.96 2.10 -8.77
C SER A 386 -4.70 2.59 -8.10
N LEU A 387 -4.86 3.13 -6.89
CA LEU A 387 -3.82 3.49 -5.95
C LEU A 387 -3.85 2.54 -4.75
N GLY A 388 -2.73 2.33 -4.10
CA GLY A 388 -2.72 1.48 -2.92
C GLY A 388 -1.33 0.94 -2.61
N HIS A 389 -1.30 -0.15 -1.87
CA HIS A 389 -0.06 -0.89 -1.61
C HIS A 389 -0.36 -2.37 -1.36
N SER A 390 0.60 -3.21 -1.64
CA SER A 390 0.59 -4.62 -1.24
C SER A 390 1.55 -4.87 -0.09
N GLY A 391 1.23 -5.82 0.77
CA GLY A 391 2.05 -6.22 1.90
C GLY A 391 2.52 -7.67 1.80
N ARG A 392 3.77 -7.90 2.22
CA ARG A 392 4.33 -9.24 2.39
C ARG A 392 5.26 -9.27 3.59
N LEU A 393 4.94 -10.11 4.54
CA LEU A 393 5.79 -10.43 5.67
C LEU A 393 5.70 -11.94 5.92
N LEU A 394 6.60 -12.52 6.70
CA LEU A 394 6.55 -13.94 7.03
C LEU A 394 5.15 -14.33 7.52
N GLY A 395 4.52 -15.29 6.83
CA GLY A 395 3.20 -15.78 7.20
C GLY A 395 2.01 -14.90 6.82
N PHE A 396 2.22 -13.69 6.27
CA PHE A 396 1.16 -12.76 5.94
C PHE A 396 1.32 -12.16 4.55
N ARG A 397 0.19 -11.92 3.88
CA ARG A 397 0.09 -11.09 2.68
C ARG A 397 -1.20 -10.28 2.70
N GLY A 398 -1.13 -9.09 2.14
CA GLY A 398 -2.29 -8.22 1.99
C GLY A 398 -2.18 -7.32 0.77
N ALA A 399 -3.29 -6.78 0.38
CA ALA A 399 -3.37 -5.71 -0.61
C ALA A 399 -4.56 -4.80 -0.27
N VAL A 400 -4.36 -3.51 -0.44
CA VAL A 400 -5.43 -2.52 -0.45
C VAL A 400 -5.35 -1.73 -1.73
N ARG A 401 -6.49 -1.52 -2.39
CA ARG A 401 -6.63 -0.76 -3.63
C ARG A 401 -7.82 0.18 -3.53
N ASP A 402 -7.54 1.43 -3.74
CA ASP A 402 -8.52 2.46 -3.97
C ASP A 402 -8.66 2.68 -5.47
N PHE A 403 -9.88 2.78 -5.95
CA PHE A 403 -10.24 2.99 -7.35
C PHE A 403 -10.95 4.35 -7.45
N PRO A 404 -10.22 5.47 -7.57
CA PRO A 404 -10.80 6.80 -7.44
C PRO A 404 -11.90 7.10 -8.45
N ILE A 405 -11.80 6.56 -9.68
CA ILE A 405 -12.79 6.76 -10.75
C ILE A 405 -14.08 5.99 -10.43
N ASP A 406 -13.96 4.81 -9.83
CA ASP A 406 -15.11 3.93 -9.51
C ASP A 406 -15.70 4.27 -8.13
N GLY A 407 -15.03 5.07 -7.31
CA GLY A 407 -15.40 5.35 -5.92
C GLY A 407 -15.34 4.11 -5.01
N LEU A 408 -14.58 3.09 -5.40
CA LEU A 408 -14.45 1.81 -4.70
C LEU A 408 -13.12 1.75 -3.94
N THR A 409 -13.15 1.13 -2.76
CA THR A 409 -11.90 0.70 -2.09
C THR A 409 -12.02 -0.78 -1.71
N ILE A 410 -11.02 -1.58 -2.06
CA ILE A 410 -10.99 -3.03 -1.78
C ILE A 410 -9.72 -3.37 -1.01
N SER A 411 -9.89 -4.03 0.13
CA SER A 411 -8.80 -4.59 0.93
C SER A 411 -8.94 -6.10 1.06
N VAL A 412 -7.82 -6.81 1.06
CA VAL A 412 -7.72 -8.25 1.31
C VAL A 412 -6.51 -8.54 2.16
N LEU A 413 -6.72 -9.22 3.28
CA LEU A 413 -5.68 -9.66 4.21
C LEU A 413 -5.70 -11.18 4.33
N THR A 414 -4.53 -11.82 4.33
CA THR A 414 -4.39 -13.27 4.43
C THR A 414 -3.28 -13.65 5.41
N ASN A 415 -3.45 -14.74 6.12
CA ASN A 415 -2.45 -15.29 7.04
C ASN A 415 -1.58 -16.37 6.40
N GLN A 416 -1.16 -16.17 5.15
CA GLN A 416 -0.29 -17.11 4.44
C GLN A 416 0.75 -16.37 3.59
N SER A 417 2.01 -16.84 3.57
CA SER A 417 3.12 -16.18 2.87
C SER A 417 3.10 -16.33 1.33
N ARG A 418 2.29 -17.23 0.76
CA ARG A 418 2.32 -17.61 -0.67
C ARG A 418 1.19 -17.02 -1.51
N ALA A 419 -0.02 -16.93 -0.94
CA ALA A 419 -1.20 -16.46 -1.67
C ALA A 419 -0.98 -15.03 -2.23
N ASP A 420 -1.47 -14.77 -3.43
CA ASP A 420 -1.49 -13.42 -4.00
C ASP A 420 -2.84 -12.74 -3.73
N PRO A 421 -2.92 -11.78 -2.80
CA PRO A 421 -4.15 -11.08 -2.49
C PRO A 421 -4.65 -10.21 -3.66
N GLY A 422 -3.78 -9.81 -4.59
CA GLY A 422 -4.16 -9.06 -5.79
C GLY A 422 -5.12 -9.82 -6.70
N LEU A 423 -5.01 -11.16 -6.75
CA LEU A 423 -5.97 -12.01 -7.48
C LEU A 423 -7.37 -11.98 -6.83
N ILE A 424 -7.42 -11.87 -5.50
CA ILE A 424 -8.68 -11.79 -4.76
C ILE A 424 -9.30 -10.41 -4.93
N VAL A 425 -8.50 -9.33 -4.83
CA VAL A 425 -8.94 -7.96 -5.13
C VAL A 425 -9.57 -7.89 -6.53
N ARG A 426 -8.88 -8.45 -7.55
CA ARG A 426 -9.43 -8.51 -8.91
C ARG A 426 -10.75 -9.28 -8.99
N SER A 427 -10.87 -10.39 -8.26
CA SER A 427 -12.09 -11.19 -8.25
C SER A 427 -13.25 -10.44 -7.59
N LEU A 428 -13.01 -9.71 -6.52
CA LEU A 428 -13.98 -8.85 -5.85
C LEU A 428 -14.39 -7.68 -6.75
N LEU A 429 -13.41 -7.01 -7.39
CA LEU A 429 -13.68 -5.93 -8.33
C LEU A 429 -14.65 -6.35 -9.43
N ARG A 430 -14.47 -7.53 -10.02
CA ARG A 430 -15.37 -8.08 -11.05
C ARG A 430 -16.80 -8.36 -10.55
N VAL A 431 -16.98 -8.52 -9.26
CA VAL A 431 -18.33 -8.68 -8.67
C VAL A 431 -19.03 -7.34 -8.55
N VAL A 432 -18.30 -6.28 -8.14
CA VAL A 432 -18.87 -4.96 -7.84
C VAL A 432 -18.87 -4.02 -9.05
N SER A 433 -17.91 -4.20 -9.97
CA SER A 433 -17.79 -3.44 -11.23
C SER A 433 -17.61 -4.44 -12.38
N PRO A 434 -18.69 -5.08 -12.86
CA PRO A 434 -18.60 -6.01 -13.98
C PRO A 434 -18.09 -5.26 -15.20
N SER A 435 -16.93 -5.68 -15.73
CA SER A 435 -16.28 -5.09 -16.90
C SER A 435 -17.24 -5.08 -18.08
N THR A 436 -17.46 -3.93 -18.70
CA THR A 436 -18.19 -3.80 -19.96
C THR A 436 -17.38 -4.27 -21.16
N VAL A 437 -16.10 -4.64 -20.96
CA VAL A 437 -15.24 -5.18 -22.02
C VAL A 437 -15.62 -6.65 -22.24
N PRO A 438 -16.09 -7.02 -23.46
CA PRO A 438 -16.35 -8.42 -23.78
C PRO A 438 -15.08 -9.25 -23.59
N ALA A 439 -15.22 -10.43 -22.97
CA ALA A 439 -14.13 -11.39 -22.93
C ALA A 439 -13.60 -11.60 -24.37
N PRO A 440 -12.27 -11.65 -24.59
CA PRO A 440 -11.76 -11.98 -25.92
C PRO A 440 -12.36 -13.32 -26.32
N SER A 441 -13.07 -13.32 -27.45
CA SER A 441 -13.65 -14.52 -28.03
C SER A 441 -12.58 -15.60 -28.10
N PRO A 442 -12.87 -16.85 -27.72
CA PRO A 442 -11.92 -17.94 -27.91
C PRO A 442 -11.52 -17.96 -29.39
N ARG A 443 -10.24 -17.81 -29.67
CA ARG A 443 -9.73 -17.98 -31.04
C ARG A 443 -10.24 -19.31 -31.55
N ALA A 444 -11.00 -19.27 -32.64
CA ALA A 444 -11.40 -20.46 -33.38
C ALA A 444 -10.13 -21.24 -33.68
N SER A 445 -9.99 -22.42 -33.10
CA SER A 445 -8.90 -23.35 -33.40
C SER A 445 -8.96 -23.70 -34.87
N GLY A 446 -7.86 -23.45 -35.53
CA GLY A 446 -7.59 -23.43 -36.93
C GLY A 446 -8.33 -24.43 -37.81
N ALA A 447 -8.71 -23.93 -38.95
CA ALA A 447 -8.93 -24.76 -40.14
C ALA A 447 -7.63 -25.49 -40.53
N PRO A 448 -7.69 -26.74 -40.96
CA PRO A 448 -6.52 -27.50 -41.36
C PRO A 448 -5.88 -26.87 -42.58
N ALA A 449 -4.55 -26.76 -42.57
CA ALA A 449 -3.74 -26.28 -43.65
C ALA A 449 -3.99 -27.14 -44.91
N ALA A 450 -4.37 -26.47 -46.02
CA ALA A 450 -4.46 -27.09 -47.32
C ALA A 450 -3.05 -27.58 -47.75
N SER A 451 -2.94 -28.85 -48.10
CA SER A 451 -1.75 -29.47 -48.64
C SER A 451 -1.42 -28.88 -50.04
N VAL A 452 -0.22 -28.36 -50.18
CA VAL A 452 0.35 -27.95 -51.48
C VAL A 452 0.86 -29.22 -52.19
N PRO A 453 0.48 -29.49 -53.48
CA PRO A 453 1.05 -30.59 -54.23
C PRO A 453 2.48 -30.28 -54.65
N PRO A 454 3.36 -31.31 -54.86
CA PRO A 454 4.74 -31.11 -55.29
C PRO A 454 4.79 -30.70 -56.76
N ALA A 455 5.61 -29.70 -57.04
CA ALA A 455 5.96 -29.33 -58.42
C ALA A 455 6.87 -30.38 -59.05
N GLY A 456 6.48 -30.83 -60.21
CA GLY A 456 7.31 -31.68 -61.10
C GLY A 456 8.41 -30.90 -61.79
#